data_c5159b2de7e7e8370f146c78bcb4cec5
#
_entry.id   c5159b2de7e7e8370f146c78bcb4cec5
#
_cell.length_a   1.000
_cell.length_b   1.000
_cell.length_c   1.000
_cell.angle_alpha   90.00
_cell.angle_beta   90.00
_cell.angle_gamma   90.00
#
_symmetry.space_group_name_H-M   'P 1'
#
loop_
_entity.id
_entity.type
_entity.pdbx_description
1 polymer ?
#
loop_
_entity_poly.entity_id
_entity_poly.type
_entity_poly.pdbx_seq_one_letter_code
_entity_poly.pdbx_strand_id
1 'polypeptide(L)'
;MVFSVVPLVGYLWWSSSHLKDVGGYFGIQKEHWNSGFDGGKATVVWLWETLTGATNGGYLLSAGVMIAAPVCLVLAWRRLPLAAWLFSAVLMANVLLSDGIMHSRPRLLLPAVIVLLPWVKKGASASMAVIAWALFGAWFSAYMLGVFEWAI
;
A
#
# COMPACT_ATOMS: atom_id res chain seq x y z
N MET A 1 -3.00 20.14 15.30
CA MET A 1 -3.54 19.25 14.26
C MET A 1 -4.24 20.00 13.12
N VAL A 2 -4.93 21.11 13.34
CA VAL A 2 -5.62 21.85 12.26
C VAL A 2 -4.63 22.40 11.21
N PHE A 3 -3.46 22.87 11.62
CA PHE A 3 -2.45 23.47 10.73
C PHE A 3 -1.83 22.50 9.70
N SER A 4 -1.89 21.19 9.91
CA SER A 4 -1.35 20.20 8.97
C SER A 4 -2.29 19.90 7.78
N VAL A 5 -3.58 20.20 7.95
CA VAL A 5 -4.59 19.95 6.90
C VAL A 5 -4.71 21.14 5.93
N VAL A 6 -4.40 22.35 6.41
CA VAL A 6 -4.52 23.58 5.60
C VAL A 6 -3.68 23.54 4.31
N PRO A 7 -2.38 23.14 4.32
CA PRO A 7 -1.60 23.05 3.08
C PRO A 7 -2.18 22.02 2.09
N LEU A 8 -2.70 20.90 2.58
CA LEU A 8 -3.30 19.85 1.75
C LEU A 8 -4.57 20.37 1.07
N VAL A 9 -5.48 20.97 1.83
CA VAL A 9 -6.73 21.55 1.30
C VAL A 9 -6.41 22.67 0.34
N GLY A 10 -5.45 23.54 0.67
CA GLY A 10 -5.00 24.62 -0.20
C GLY A 10 -4.43 24.10 -1.52
N TYR A 11 -3.61 23.06 -1.48
CA TYR A 11 -3.06 22.43 -2.68
C TYR A 11 -4.16 21.78 -3.53
N LEU A 12 -5.07 21.02 -2.94
CA LEU A 12 -6.17 20.38 -3.66
C LEU A 12 -7.10 21.42 -4.30
N TRP A 13 -7.39 22.49 -3.59
CA TRP A 13 -8.19 23.60 -4.14
C TRP A 13 -7.49 24.33 -5.27
N TRP A 14 -6.21 24.68 -5.09
CA TRP A 14 -5.38 25.32 -6.10
C TRP A 14 -5.25 24.44 -7.36
N SER A 15 -4.87 23.17 -7.21
CA SER A 15 -4.73 22.26 -8.34
C SER A 15 -6.06 22.02 -9.06
N SER A 16 -7.15 21.84 -8.33
CA SER A 16 -8.47 21.68 -8.93
C SER A 16 -8.95 22.94 -9.68
N SER A 17 -8.54 24.13 -9.22
CA SER A 17 -8.91 25.39 -9.92
C SER A 17 -8.12 25.59 -11.22
N HIS A 18 -6.88 25.07 -11.32
CA HIS A 18 -6.05 25.15 -12.52
C HIS A 18 -6.28 24.01 -13.52
N LEU A 19 -6.86 22.91 -13.06
CA LEU A 19 -7.09 21.69 -13.85
C LEU A 19 -8.59 21.48 -14.16
N LYS A 20 -9.37 22.57 -14.24
CA LYS A 20 -10.82 22.50 -14.50
C LYS A 20 -11.18 21.77 -15.77
N ASP A 21 -10.37 21.95 -16.82
CA ASP A 21 -10.61 21.39 -18.16
C ASP A 21 -10.51 19.85 -18.19
N VAL A 22 -9.84 19.27 -17.18
CA VAL A 22 -9.63 17.80 -17.05
C VAL A 22 -10.32 17.24 -15.79
N GLY A 23 -11.31 17.93 -15.25
CA GLY A 23 -12.06 17.48 -14.06
C GLY A 23 -11.32 17.65 -12.73
N GLY A 24 -10.32 18.55 -12.67
CA GLY A 24 -9.54 18.85 -11.47
C GLY A 24 -8.52 17.75 -11.15
N TYR A 25 -7.97 17.80 -9.92
CA TYR A 25 -6.99 16.82 -9.45
C TYR A 25 -7.49 15.37 -9.56
N PHE A 26 -8.73 15.11 -9.15
CA PHE A 26 -9.30 13.76 -9.19
C PHE A 26 -9.66 13.30 -10.61
N GLY A 27 -9.97 14.23 -11.53
CA GLY A 27 -10.18 13.92 -12.94
C GLY A 27 -8.92 13.36 -13.58
N ILE A 28 -7.77 14.02 -13.38
CA ILE A 28 -6.46 13.55 -13.87
C ILE A 28 -6.10 12.18 -13.28
N GLN A 29 -6.34 11.97 -11.98
CA GLN A 29 -6.07 10.68 -11.33
C GLN A 29 -6.86 9.55 -12.00
N LYS A 30 -8.12 9.81 -12.33
CA LYS A 30 -8.98 8.83 -13.01
C LYS A 30 -8.56 8.59 -14.45
N GLU A 31 -8.26 9.65 -15.20
CA GLU A 31 -7.98 9.58 -16.63
C GLU A 31 -6.60 8.96 -16.94
N HIS A 32 -5.56 9.35 -16.16
CA HIS A 32 -4.20 8.91 -16.44
C HIS A 32 -3.76 7.69 -15.64
N TRP A 33 -4.33 7.49 -14.44
CA TRP A 33 -3.92 6.39 -13.54
C TRP A 33 -5.01 5.35 -13.34
N ASN A 34 -6.18 5.55 -13.97
CA ASN A 34 -7.37 4.73 -13.75
C ASN A 34 -7.65 4.50 -12.25
N SER A 35 -7.33 5.50 -11.42
CA SER A 35 -7.40 5.40 -9.97
C SER A 35 -8.65 6.12 -9.47
N GLY A 36 -9.59 5.35 -8.95
CA GLY A 36 -10.84 5.83 -8.38
C GLY A 36 -11.22 5.03 -7.13
N PHE A 37 -12.10 5.58 -6.31
CA PHE A 37 -12.67 4.85 -5.19
C PHE A 37 -13.78 3.92 -5.71
N ASP A 38 -13.58 2.62 -5.59
CA ASP A 38 -14.51 1.57 -6.05
C ASP A 38 -15.05 0.69 -4.93
N GLY A 39 -14.75 1.04 -3.66
CA GLY A 39 -15.14 0.27 -2.49
C GLY A 39 -14.38 -1.04 -2.33
N GLY A 40 -13.24 -1.22 -3.02
CA GLY A 40 -12.40 -2.41 -2.95
C GLY A 40 -12.78 -3.53 -3.91
N LYS A 41 -13.73 -3.29 -4.81
CA LYS A 41 -14.18 -4.29 -5.78
C LYS A 41 -13.00 -4.78 -6.65
N ALA A 42 -12.25 -3.86 -7.23
CA ALA A 42 -11.09 -4.20 -8.06
C ALA A 42 -10.02 -4.97 -7.27
N THR A 43 -9.80 -4.59 -6.00
CA THR A 43 -8.88 -5.32 -5.12
C THR A 43 -9.30 -6.77 -4.91
N VAL A 44 -10.59 -7.01 -4.62
CA VAL A 44 -11.10 -8.38 -4.40
C VAL A 44 -11.03 -9.21 -5.66
N VAL A 45 -11.42 -8.67 -6.81
CA VAL A 45 -11.34 -9.34 -8.10
C VAL A 45 -9.89 -9.70 -8.43
N TRP A 46 -8.98 -8.73 -8.32
CA TRP A 46 -7.57 -8.97 -8.59
C TRP A 46 -6.93 -10.01 -7.65
N LEU A 47 -7.27 -9.97 -6.34
CA LEU A 47 -6.81 -10.99 -5.38
C LEU A 47 -7.32 -12.37 -5.77
N TRP A 48 -8.58 -12.49 -6.15
CA TRP A 48 -9.16 -13.75 -6.59
C TRP A 48 -8.46 -14.30 -7.83
N GLU A 49 -8.31 -13.48 -8.86
CA GLU A 49 -7.62 -13.85 -10.10
C GLU A 49 -6.16 -14.25 -9.85
N THR A 50 -5.46 -13.48 -9.00
CA THR A 50 -4.07 -13.76 -8.65
C THR A 50 -3.93 -15.07 -7.88
N LEU A 51 -4.80 -15.36 -6.91
CA LEU A 51 -4.71 -16.57 -6.11
C LEU A 51 -5.14 -17.83 -6.87
N THR A 52 -5.99 -17.70 -7.88
CA THR A 52 -6.50 -18.84 -8.67
C THR A 52 -5.74 -19.09 -9.96
N GLY A 53 -5.10 -18.08 -10.54
CA GLY A 53 -4.47 -18.16 -11.86
C GLY A 53 -3.08 -17.51 -11.97
N ALA A 54 -2.43 -17.14 -10.85
CA ALA A 54 -1.16 -16.43 -10.92
C ALA A 54 -0.04 -17.29 -11.53
N THR A 55 0.57 -16.75 -12.56
CA THR A 55 1.76 -17.30 -13.21
C THR A 55 3.05 -16.66 -12.71
N ASN A 56 2.96 -15.61 -11.89
CA ASN A 56 4.10 -14.79 -11.48
C ASN A 56 4.19 -14.67 -9.95
N GLY A 57 5.38 -15.00 -9.40
CA GLY A 57 5.66 -14.92 -7.96
C GLY A 57 5.53 -13.51 -7.37
N GLY A 58 5.75 -12.46 -8.16
CA GLY A 58 5.59 -11.07 -7.75
C GLY A 58 4.13 -10.71 -7.44
N TYR A 59 3.20 -11.22 -8.24
CA TYR A 59 1.77 -11.04 -7.98
C TYR A 59 1.32 -11.77 -6.72
N LEU A 60 1.79 -13.00 -6.51
CA LEU A 60 1.50 -13.76 -5.29
C LEU A 60 2.05 -13.07 -4.04
N LEU A 61 3.28 -12.52 -4.10
CA LEU A 61 3.83 -11.74 -3.01
C LEU A 61 3.01 -10.48 -2.74
N SER A 62 2.64 -9.75 -3.79
CA SER A 62 1.79 -8.56 -3.67
C SER A 62 0.44 -8.88 -3.04
N ALA A 63 -0.21 -9.95 -3.48
CA ALA A 63 -1.47 -10.44 -2.90
C ALA A 63 -1.28 -10.82 -1.43
N GLY A 64 -0.19 -11.53 -1.09
CA GLY A 64 0.14 -11.89 0.28
C GLY A 64 0.29 -10.67 1.19
N VAL A 65 0.99 -9.63 0.74
CA VAL A 65 1.14 -8.37 1.50
C VAL A 65 -0.21 -7.66 1.66
N MET A 66 -1.02 -7.59 0.60
CA MET A 66 -2.33 -6.94 0.63
C MET A 66 -3.33 -7.65 1.57
N ILE A 67 -3.20 -8.96 1.76
CA ILE A 67 -4.00 -9.74 2.72
C ILE A 67 -3.41 -9.61 4.13
N ALA A 68 -2.09 -9.74 4.27
CA ALA A 68 -1.43 -9.72 5.57
C ALA A 68 -1.57 -8.35 6.27
N ALA A 69 -1.52 -7.24 5.53
CA ALA A 69 -1.59 -5.90 6.11
C ALA A 69 -2.87 -5.66 6.93
N PRO A 70 -4.10 -5.88 6.43
CA PRO A 70 -5.31 -5.71 7.22
C PRO A 70 -5.42 -6.74 8.35
N VAL A 71 -4.93 -7.97 8.19
CA VAL A 71 -4.86 -8.96 9.26
C VAL A 71 -3.97 -8.45 10.40
N CYS A 72 -2.76 -7.95 10.09
CA CYS A 72 -1.87 -7.35 11.07
C CYS A 72 -2.51 -6.13 11.76
N LEU A 73 -3.25 -5.30 11.01
CA LEU A 73 -3.96 -4.15 11.57
C LEU A 73 -5.00 -4.58 12.63
N VAL A 74 -5.79 -5.61 12.32
CA VAL A 74 -6.78 -6.16 13.27
C VAL A 74 -6.10 -6.72 14.51
N LEU A 75 -5.04 -7.51 14.35
CA LEU A 75 -4.28 -8.08 15.46
C LEU A 75 -3.57 -7.03 16.32
N ALA A 76 -3.22 -5.87 15.72
CA ALA A 76 -2.57 -4.74 16.42
C ALA A 76 -3.56 -3.82 17.15
N TRP A 77 -4.86 -4.01 17.03
CA TRP A 77 -5.93 -3.13 17.54
C TRP A 77 -5.71 -2.62 18.98
N ARG A 78 -5.33 -3.52 19.90
CA ARG A 78 -5.11 -3.18 21.32
C ARG A 78 -3.65 -3.04 21.71
N ARG A 79 -2.73 -3.12 20.75
CA ARG A 79 -1.29 -3.14 20.99
C ARG A 79 -0.60 -1.88 20.51
N LEU A 80 -1.28 -1.06 19.71
CA LEU A 80 -0.78 0.21 19.20
C LEU A 80 -1.53 1.39 19.83
N PRO A 81 -0.86 2.56 19.94
CA PRO A 81 -1.55 3.81 20.22
C PRO A 81 -2.63 4.07 19.17
N LEU A 82 -3.80 4.55 19.60
CA LEU A 82 -4.95 4.77 18.72
C LEU A 82 -4.61 5.62 17.49
N ALA A 83 -3.78 6.65 17.64
CA ALA A 83 -3.38 7.52 16.53
C ALA A 83 -2.59 6.74 15.44
N ALA A 84 -1.66 5.86 15.85
CA ALA A 84 -0.89 5.04 14.93
C ALA A 84 -1.75 3.98 14.25
N TRP A 85 -2.68 3.40 14.99
CA TRP A 85 -3.63 2.44 14.44
C TRP A 85 -4.57 3.10 13.44
N LEU A 86 -5.17 4.26 13.77
CA LEU A 86 -6.05 5.01 12.86
C LEU A 86 -5.33 5.46 11.60
N PHE A 87 -4.09 5.97 11.73
CA PHE A 87 -3.27 6.33 10.57
C PHE A 87 -3.11 5.14 9.62
N SER A 88 -2.73 3.98 10.16
CA SER A 88 -2.56 2.76 9.35
C SER A 88 -3.87 2.28 8.75
N ALA A 89 -4.98 2.35 9.50
CA ALA A 89 -6.30 1.96 9.03
C ALA A 89 -6.78 2.82 7.85
N VAL A 90 -6.66 4.14 7.98
CA VAL A 90 -7.06 5.09 6.92
C VAL A 90 -6.18 4.92 5.68
N LEU A 91 -4.87 4.75 5.87
CA LEU A 91 -3.94 4.50 4.76
C LEU A 91 -4.28 3.19 4.04
N MET A 92 -4.48 2.10 4.77
CA MET A 92 -4.87 0.80 4.19
C MET A 92 -6.23 0.89 3.50
N ALA A 93 -7.21 1.56 4.10
CA ALA A 93 -8.52 1.76 3.49
C ALA A 93 -8.40 2.53 2.17
N ASN A 94 -7.62 3.61 2.13
CA ASN A 94 -7.39 4.37 0.91
C ASN A 94 -6.77 3.50 -0.18
N VAL A 95 -5.76 2.71 0.15
CA VAL A 95 -5.06 1.86 -0.82
C VAL A 95 -5.92 0.68 -1.27
N LEU A 96 -6.62 -0.01 -0.37
CA LEU A 96 -7.34 -1.24 -0.67
C LEU A 96 -8.75 -1.00 -1.22
N LEU A 97 -9.37 0.15 -0.95
CA LEU A 97 -10.71 0.49 -1.42
C LEU A 97 -10.71 1.35 -2.69
N SER A 98 -9.56 1.58 -3.30
CA SER A 98 -9.45 2.29 -4.57
C SER A 98 -9.12 1.33 -5.70
N ASP A 99 -9.40 1.72 -6.94
CA ASP A 99 -8.95 1.06 -8.16
C ASP A 99 -7.58 1.59 -8.59
N GLY A 100 -6.92 0.94 -9.55
CA GLY A 100 -5.63 1.32 -10.12
C GLY A 100 -4.66 0.15 -10.28
N ILE A 101 -3.35 0.44 -10.30
CA ILE A 101 -2.30 -0.56 -10.55
C ILE A 101 -2.09 -1.44 -9.31
N MET A 102 -2.73 -2.62 -9.29
CA MET A 102 -2.81 -3.50 -8.12
C MET A 102 -1.46 -4.04 -7.65
N HIS A 103 -0.60 -4.51 -8.55
CA HIS A 103 0.70 -5.09 -8.20
C HIS A 103 1.68 -4.08 -7.55
N SER A 104 1.46 -2.79 -7.75
CA SER A 104 2.30 -1.73 -7.14
C SER A 104 1.84 -1.29 -5.75
N ARG A 105 0.67 -1.74 -5.27
CA ARG A 105 0.09 -1.31 -3.99
C ARG A 105 0.88 -1.68 -2.74
N PRO A 106 1.61 -2.80 -2.67
CA PRO A 106 2.44 -3.10 -1.51
C PRO A 106 3.40 -1.97 -1.14
N ARG A 107 3.94 -1.24 -2.11
CA ARG A 107 4.81 -0.07 -1.84
C ARG A 107 4.06 1.09 -1.18
N LEU A 108 2.76 1.25 -1.49
CA LEU A 108 1.91 2.28 -0.87
C LEU A 108 1.53 1.92 0.56
N LEU A 109 1.64 0.65 0.94
CA LEU A 109 1.41 0.17 2.30
C LEU A 109 2.66 0.27 3.19
N LEU A 110 3.84 0.63 2.65
CA LEU A 110 5.08 0.76 3.43
C LEU A 110 4.93 1.66 4.67
N PRO A 111 4.26 2.83 4.63
CA PRO A 111 4.10 3.63 5.84
C PRO A 111 3.27 2.94 6.93
N ALA A 112 2.43 1.96 6.55
CA ALA A 112 1.64 1.17 7.51
C ALA A 112 2.46 0.07 8.21
N VAL A 113 3.77 -0.10 7.90
CA VAL A 113 4.66 -1.07 8.58
C VAL A 113 4.70 -0.88 10.11
N ILE A 114 4.34 0.30 10.59
CA ILE A 114 4.19 0.63 12.01
C ILE A 114 3.22 -0.33 12.75
N VAL A 115 2.28 -0.98 12.05
CA VAL A 115 1.42 -2.02 12.66
C VAL A 115 2.21 -3.24 13.14
N LEU A 116 3.43 -3.46 12.65
CA LEU A 116 4.29 -4.57 13.06
C LEU A 116 5.08 -4.29 14.34
N LEU A 117 5.15 -3.03 14.81
CA LEU A 117 5.91 -2.64 16.00
C LEU A 117 5.61 -3.48 17.25
N PRO A 118 4.36 -3.91 17.54
CA PRO A 118 4.07 -4.74 18.71
C PRO A 118 4.76 -6.10 18.72
N TRP A 119 5.20 -6.59 17.56
CA TRP A 119 5.88 -7.89 17.42
C TRP A 119 7.39 -7.78 17.28
N VAL A 120 7.94 -6.57 17.27
CA VAL A 120 9.41 -6.37 17.20
C VAL A 120 10.05 -6.88 18.49
N LYS A 121 10.84 -7.95 18.36
CA LYS A 121 11.65 -8.51 19.44
C LYS A 121 13.02 -7.85 19.45
N LYS A 122 13.62 -7.69 20.65
CA LYS A 122 14.99 -7.24 20.81
C LYS A 122 15.92 -8.42 20.97
N GLY A 123 17.16 -8.32 20.49
CA GLY A 123 18.20 -9.33 20.67
C GLY A 123 18.81 -9.84 19.36
N ALA A 124 19.79 -10.74 19.47
CA ALA A 124 20.54 -11.26 18.34
C ALA A 124 19.65 -11.93 17.28
N SER A 125 18.63 -12.69 17.71
CA SER A 125 17.69 -13.33 16.79
C SER A 125 16.87 -12.34 15.98
N ALA A 126 16.56 -11.15 16.55
CA ALA A 126 15.87 -10.08 15.82
C ALA A 126 16.79 -9.48 14.75
N SER A 127 18.06 -9.27 15.07
CA SER A 127 19.04 -8.76 14.10
C SER A 127 19.26 -9.74 12.96
N MET A 128 19.34 -11.04 13.24
CA MET A 128 19.45 -12.07 12.21
C MET A 128 18.21 -12.11 11.30
N ALA A 129 17.01 -11.97 11.87
CA ALA A 129 15.78 -11.91 11.09
C ALA A 129 15.73 -10.69 10.16
N VAL A 130 16.18 -9.52 10.64
CA VAL A 130 16.28 -8.31 9.80
C VAL A 130 17.28 -8.49 8.67
N ILE A 131 18.46 -9.06 8.95
CA ILE A 131 19.48 -9.34 7.93
C ILE A 131 18.93 -10.33 6.89
N ALA A 132 18.33 -11.43 7.33
CA ALA A 132 17.75 -12.43 6.43
C ALA A 132 16.64 -11.81 5.56
N TRP A 133 15.80 -10.96 6.13
CA TRP A 133 14.75 -10.23 5.39
C TRP A 133 15.34 -9.24 4.37
N ALA A 134 16.38 -8.52 4.74
CA ALA A 134 17.06 -7.58 3.83
C ALA A 134 17.72 -8.33 2.66
N LEU A 135 18.40 -9.46 2.93
CA LEU A 135 19.00 -10.30 1.89
C LEU A 135 17.94 -10.90 0.96
N PHE A 136 16.83 -11.40 1.52
CA PHE A 136 15.70 -11.88 0.73
C PHE A 136 15.11 -10.77 -0.13
N GLY A 137 14.90 -9.58 0.42
CA GLY A 137 14.38 -8.42 -0.30
C GLY A 137 15.30 -7.98 -1.44
N ALA A 138 16.61 -7.95 -1.21
CA ALA A 138 17.60 -7.64 -2.24
C ALA A 138 17.60 -8.67 -3.37
N TRP A 139 17.64 -9.96 -3.01
CA TRP A 139 17.57 -11.06 -3.97
C TRP A 139 16.26 -11.03 -4.76
N PHE A 140 15.14 -10.86 -4.08
CA PHE A 140 13.81 -10.82 -4.72
C PHE A 140 13.67 -9.60 -5.65
N SER A 141 14.19 -8.43 -5.24
CA SER A 141 14.20 -7.24 -6.09
C SER A 141 15.03 -7.45 -7.36
N ALA A 142 16.22 -8.08 -7.24
CA ALA A 142 17.06 -8.41 -8.39
C ALA A 142 16.36 -9.41 -9.32
N TYR A 143 15.70 -10.44 -8.76
CA TYR A 143 14.89 -11.38 -9.53
C TYR A 143 13.75 -10.67 -10.27
N MET A 144 13.01 -9.80 -9.61
CA MET A 144 11.90 -9.05 -10.23
C MET A 144 12.39 -8.16 -11.36
N LEU A 145 13.50 -7.43 -11.17
CA LEU A 145 14.08 -6.58 -12.21
C LEU A 145 14.61 -7.37 -13.42
N GLY A 146 15.10 -8.60 -13.20
CA GLY A 146 15.66 -9.44 -14.26
C GLY A 146 14.62 -10.24 -15.03
N VAL A 147 13.48 -10.54 -14.45
CA VAL A 147 12.49 -11.49 -15.00
C VAL A 147 11.15 -10.84 -15.31
N PHE A 148 10.84 -9.72 -14.64
CA PHE A 148 9.53 -9.10 -14.73
C PHE A 148 9.56 -7.84 -15.61
N GLU A 149 8.94 -7.90 -16.79
CA GLU A 149 8.95 -6.82 -17.80
C GLU A 149 8.34 -5.49 -17.34
N TRP A 150 7.52 -5.52 -16.28
CA TRP A 150 6.79 -4.36 -15.75
C TRP A 150 7.29 -3.90 -14.37
N ALA A 151 8.52 -4.25 -14.00
CA ALA A 151 9.09 -3.91 -12.70
C ALA A 151 9.54 -2.44 -12.55
N ILE A 152 9.38 -1.63 -13.59
CA ILE A 152 9.79 -0.22 -13.63
C ILE A 152 8.60 0.71 -13.44
#